data_6c55348601934c87b42769681f08cfa1
#
_entry.id   6c55348601934c87b42769681f08cfa1
#
_cell.length_a   1.000
_cell.length_b   1.000
_cell.length_c   1.000
_cell.angle_alpha   90.00
_cell.angle_beta   90.00
_cell.angle_gamma   90.00
#
_symmetry.space_group_name_H-M   'P 1'
#
loop_
_entity.id
_entity.type
_entity.pdbx_description
1 polymer ?
#
loop_
_entity_poly.entity_id
_entity_poly.type
_entity_poly.pdbx_seq_one_letter_code
_entity_poly.pdbx_strand_id
1 'polypeptide(L)'
;TKFVTLAIGMISLTNRNYINCIIIKKIRYKDYHEILKVLTEQGYVESFFYENVHKSKKKIKVSTPYEVSINFFPTNGMNKITNLDVENTYTNIVYDVLKHSYVSNMLEYTYLINDNSFNIYKLLKLCLNNIEKGVSEKLVASYFLVKILKEQGFMFKYQKTDYEYIGYSFQKNSFVDKFNTDYSIYGLNDKLVKLTYYLSIKNIVFLETLEIESKDLIRLFSFFNMLFKEFIGVETKSYKKILELEEILGSK
;
A
#
# COMPACT_ATOMS: atom_id res chain seq x y z
N THR A 1 14.31 32.17 48.29
CA THR A 1 14.16 30.71 48.12
C THR A 1 12.68 30.29 47.97
N LYS A 2 11.80 31.14 47.40
CA LYS A 2 10.36 30.79 47.18
C LYS A 2 9.88 30.97 45.74
N PHE A 3 10.77 31.20 44.76
CA PHE A 3 10.41 31.42 43.36
C PHE A 3 10.76 30.27 42.41
N VAL A 4 11.35 29.18 42.89
CA VAL A 4 11.76 28.04 42.06
C VAL A 4 10.71 26.91 42.05
N THR A 5 9.76 26.89 42.98
CA THR A 5 8.81 25.79 43.14
C THR A 5 7.52 25.96 42.32
N LEU A 6 7.29 27.12 41.69
CA LEU A 6 6.09 27.38 40.87
C LEU A 6 6.25 27.10 39.36
N ALA A 7 7.48 26.86 38.89
CA ALA A 7 7.76 26.56 37.47
C ALA A 7 7.70 25.06 37.11
N ILE A 8 7.68 24.18 38.12
CA ILE A 8 7.64 22.70 37.88
C ILE A 8 6.21 22.16 37.81
N GLY A 9 5.20 22.94 38.20
CA GLY A 9 3.80 22.55 38.24
C GLY A 9 3.01 22.78 36.94
N MET A 10 3.59 23.40 35.89
CA MET A 10 2.87 23.79 34.68
C MET A 10 3.32 23.03 33.40
N ILE A 11 4.15 22.00 33.52
CA ILE A 11 4.64 21.23 32.34
C ILE A 11 3.84 19.92 32.09
N SER A 12 2.74 19.68 32.80
CA SER A 12 2.04 18.38 32.68
C SER A 12 0.64 18.40 32.10
N LEU A 13 0.26 19.39 31.29
CA LEU A 13 -1.12 19.47 30.78
C LEU A 13 -1.32 19.52 29.24
N THR A 14 -0.31 19.25 28.42
CA THR A 14 -0.47 19.18 26.95
C THR A 14 0.35 18.10 26.26
N ASN A 15 0.46 16.90 26.81
CA ASN A 15 0.86 15.74 26.00
C ASN A 15 -0.38 15.14 25.30
N ARG A 16 -1.05 15.94 24.48
CA ARG A 16 -1.92 15.38 23.44
C ARG A 16 -1.00 14.88 22.36
N ASN A 17 -0.77 13.57 22.34
CA ASN A 17 -0.08 12.96 21.21
C ASN A 17 -0.96 13.11 19.99
N TYR A 18 -0.39 13.69 18.93
CA TYR A 18 -1.04 13.94 17.65
C TYR A 18 -0.26 13.23 16.56
N ILE A 19 -0.96 12.62 15.60
CA ILE A 19 -0.36 11.88 14.52
C ILE A 19 -1.19 11.99 13.24
N ASN A 20 -0.52 12.25 12.11
CA ASN A 20 -1.12 12.10 10.77
C ASN A 20 -0.84 10.69 10.27
N CYS A 21 -1.86 10.07 9.69
CA CYS A 21 -1.76 8.68 9.27
C CYS A 21 -2.77 8.31 8.19
N ILE A 22 -2.56 7.17 7.55
CA ILE A 22 -3.50 6.54 6.61
C ILE A 22 -4.09 5.30 7.28
N ILE A 23 -5.41 5.16 7.26
CA ILE A 23 -6.09 3.97 7.79
C ILE A 23 -5.88 2.81 6.82
N ILE A 24 -5.14 1.80 7.26
CA ILE A 24 -4.82 0.63 6.43
C ILE A 24 -5.71 -0.58 6.73
N LYS A 25 -6.28 -0.67 7.93
CA LYS A 25 -7.20 -1.76 8.30
C LYS A 25 -8.12 -1.33 9.44
N LYS A 26 -9.37 -1.79 9.37
CA LYS A 26 -10.35 -1.64 10.44
C LYS A 26 -10.75 -3.01 10.95
N ILE A 27 -10.86 -3.13 12.26
CA ILE A 27 -11.28 -4.37 12.93
C ILE A 27 -12.41 -4.00 13.88
N ARG A 28 -13.60 -4.56 13.66
CA ARG A 28 -14.70 -4.40 14.59
C ARG A 28 -14.36 -5.09 15.91
N TYR A 29 -14.54 -4.39 17.00
CA TYR A 29 -14.23 -4.89 18.34
C TYR A 29 -15.45 -4.71 19.25
N LYS A 30 -16.01 -5.81 19.72
CA LYS A 30 -17.30 -5.85 20.44
C LYS A 30 -18.39 -5.14 19.60
N ASP A 31 -19.47 -4.70 20.23
CA ASP A 31 -20.65 -4.19 19.50
C ASP A 31 -20.47 -2.75 18.96
N TYR A 32 -19.66 -1.93 19.65
CA TYR A 32 -19.65 -0.48 19.41
C TYR A 32 -18.29 0.11 19.11
N HIS A 33 -17.23 -0.69 19.13
CA HIS A 33 -15.83 -0.21 19.03
C HIS A 33 -15.17 -0.67 17.74
N GLU A 34 -14.13 0.04 17.35
CA GLU A 34 -13.22 -0.37 16.29
C GLU A 34 -11.77 -0.30 16.77
N ILE A 35 -10.93 -1.17 16.23
CA ILE A 35 -9.48 -1.03 16.25
C ILE A 35 -9.07 -0.55 14.87
N LEU A 36 -8.43 0.62 14.82
CA LEU A 36 -7.87 1.18 13.61
C LEU A 36 -6.38 0.82 13.55
N LYS A 37 -5.98 0.12 12.50
CA LYS A 37 -4.55 -0.01 12.15
C LYS A 37 -4.22 1.08 11.15
N VAL A 38 -3.23 1.86 11.46
CA VAL A 38 -2.85 3.04 10.66
C VAL A 38 -1.38 2.98 10.30
N LEU A 39 -1.04 3.51 9.13
CA LEU A 39 0.32 3.80 8.72
C LEU A 39 0.62 5.26 9.05
N THR A 40 1.58 5.49 9.91
CA THR A 40 1.99 6.83 10.35
C THR A 40 2.92 7.51 9.34
N GLU A 41 3.05 8.83 9.41
CA GLU A 41 3.99 9.60 8.57
C GLU A 41 5.45 9.15 8.74
N GLN A 42 5.78 8.56 9.89
CA GLN A 42 7.10 8.00 10.17
C GLN A 42 7.32 6.61 9.53
N GLY A 43 6.29 6.03 8.92
CA GLY A 43 6.35 4.73 8.25
C GLY A 43 6.06 3.54 9.16
N TYR A 44 5.60 3.75 10.39
CA TYR A 44 5.23 2.68 11.32
C TYR A 44 3.75 2.32 11.21
N VAL A 45 3.46 1.03 11.39
CA VAL A 45 2.08 0.57 11.55
C VAL A 45 1.73 0.54 13.03
N GLU A 46 0.73 1.34 13.41
CA GLU A 46 0.24 1.41 14.79
C GLU A 46 -1.22 1.00 14.89
N SER A 47 -1.66 0.63 16.10
CA SER A 47 -3.04 0.25 16.39
C SER A 47 -3.63 1.18 17.44
N PHE A 48 -4.82 1.70 17.14
CA PHE A 48 -5.54 2.61 18.01
C PHE A 48 -6.93 2.09 18.33
N PHE A 49 -7.34 2.22 19.57
CA PHE A 49 -8.69 1.88 20.02
C PHE A 49 -9.63 3.06 19.79
N TYR A 50 -10.65 2.86 18.94
CA TYR A 50 -11.69 3.86 18.64
C TYR A 50 -12.99 3.45 19.32
N GLU A 51 -13.19 4.00 20.50
CA GLU A 51 -14.28 3.62 21.39
C GLU A 51 -15.64 4.18 20.93
N ASN A 52 -16.72 3.38 21.08
CA ASN A 52 -18.11 3.79 20.87
C ASN A 52 -18.42 4.43 19.50
N VAL A 53 -17.66 4.12 18.45
CA VAL A 53 -17.84 4.71 17.11
C VAL A 53 -19.19 4.37 16.49
N HIS A 54 -19.76 3.20 16.80
CA HIS A 54 -21.06 2.76 16.28
C HIS A 54 -22.25 3.21 17.16
N LYS A 55 -22.00 3.62 18.40
CA LYS A 55 -23.04 4.10 19.32
C LYS A 55 -23.18 5.63 19.28
N SER A 56 -22.10 6.34 19.15
CA SER A 56 -22.06 7.79 19.21
C SER A 56 -22.35 8.43 17.85
N LYS A 57 -23.39 9.28 17.78
CA LYS A 57 -23.68 10.10 16.57
C LYS A 57 -22.63 11.18 16.32
N LYS A 58 -21.82 11.53 17.33
CA LYS A 58 -20.78 12.58 17.25
C LYS A 58 -19.45 12.05 16.71
N LYS A 59 -19.23 10.73 16.68
CA LYS A 59 -17.98 10.12 16.20
C LYS A 59 -18.02 9.92 14.71
N ILE A 60 -16.94 10.32 14.04
CA ILE A 60 -16.77 10.19 12.61
C ILE A 60 -16.55 8.71 12.26
N LYS A 61 -17.35 8.18 11.33
CA LYS A 61 -17.13 6.86 10.76
C LYS A 61 -16.12 6.96 9.64
N VAL A 62 -15.05 6.20 9.74
CA VAL A 62 -13.97 6.22 8.77
C VAL A 62 -13.93 4.94 7.94
N SER A 63 -13.23 4.99 6.81
CA SER A 63 -12.98 3.83 5.95
C SER A 63 -11.50 3.75 5.58
N THR A 64 -11.10 2.65 4.95
CA THR A 64 -9.83 2.55 4.24
C THR A 64 -10.03 3.13 2.82
N PRO A 65 -9.06 3.84 2.28
CA PRO A 65 -7.77 4.27 2.81
C PRO A 65 -7.76 5.72 3.34
N TYR A 66 -8.75 6.14 4.13
CA TYR A 66 -8.83 7.53 4.61
C TYR A 66 -7.52 8.01 5.21
N GLU A 67 -7.12 9.22 4.87
CA GLU A 67 -6.07 9.97 5.55
C GLU A 67 -6.69 10.77 6.69
N VAL A 68 -6.16 10.62 7.87
CA VAL A 68 -6.73 11.17 9.10
C VAL A 68 -5.64 11.74 10.00
N SER A 69 -6.04 12.70 10.83
CA SER A 69 -5.26 13.14 11.98
C SER A 69 -5.91 12.62 13.27
N ILE A 70 -5.11 12.03 14.15
CA ILE A 70 -5.56 11.39 15.38
C ILE A 70 -4.92 12.06 16.57
N ASN A 71 -5.76 12.52 17.52
CA ASN A 71 -5.34 12.83 18.88
C ASN A 71 -5.62 11.63 19.77
N PHE A 72 -4.68 11.24 20.62
CA PHE A 72 -4.84 10.06 21.45
C PHE A 72 -4.23 10.21 22.83
N PHE A 73 -4.71 9.39 23.77
CA PHE A 73 -4.05 9.18 25.04
C PHE A 73 -3.20 7.91 24.98
N PRO A 74 -1.91 7.99 25.37
CA PRO A 74 -1.09 6.82 25.55
C PRO A 74 -1.61 6.00 26.73
N THR A 75 -1.63 4.68 26.54
CA THR A 75 -1.99 3.72 27.58
C THR A 75 -0.92 2.64 27.66
N ASN A 76 -0.90 1.86 28.74
CA ASN A 76 0.00 0.71 28.87
C ASN A 76 -0.31 -0.43 27.87
N GLY A 77 -1.37 -0.27 27.08
CA GLY A 77 -1.77 -1.19 26.01
C GLY A 77 -1.95 -0.44 24.69
N MET A 78 -3.15 -0.56 24.10
CA MET A 78 -3.48 0.12 22.86
C MET A 78 -3.89 1.58 23.11
N ASN A 79 -3.25 2.53 22.45
CA ASN A 79 -3.56 3.95 22.54
C ASN A 79 -5.03 4.24 22.20
N LYS A 80 -5.68 5.09 22.97
CA LYS A 80 -7.11 5.41 22.85
C LYS A 80 -7.31 6.72 22.09
N ILE A 81 -8.06 6.68 21.00
CA ILE A 81 -8.42 7.89 20.21
C ILE A 81 -9.35 8.78 21.01
N THR A 82 -8.96 10.04 21.18
CA THR A 82 -9.76 11.09 21.81
C THR A 82 -10.49 11.94 20.77
N ASN A 83 -9.79 12.33 19.70
CA ASN A 83 -10.36 13.00 18.53
C ASN A 83 -9.77 12.42 17.24
N LEU A 84 -10.55 12.46 16.18
CA LEU A 84 -10.15 12.05 14.85
C LEU A 84 -10.78 13.02 13.85
N ASP A 85 -9.93 13.60 13.00
CA ASP A 85 -10.32 14.47 11.91
C ASP A 85 -9.92 13.84 10.57
N VAL A 86 -10.79 13.96 9.56
CA VAL A 86 -10.54 13.39 8.24
C VAL A 86 -9.90 14.43 7.34
N GLU A 87 -8.69 14.15 6.86
CA GLU A 87 -7.94 15.02 5.96
C GLU A 87 -8.26 14.73 4.48
N ASN A 88 -8.40 13.44 4.12
CA ASN A 88 -8.76 13.02 2.78
C ASN A 88 -9.54 11.70 2.80
N THR A 89 -10.62 11.64 2.03
CA THR A 89 -11.49 10.46 1.93
C THR A 89 -11.15 9.58 0.74
N TYR A 90 -10.40 10.07 -0.26
CA TYR A 90 -10.13 9.37 -1.52
C TYR A 90 -11.42 8.84 -2.16
N THR A 91 -12.33 9.74 -2.42
CA THR A 91 -13.72 9.45 -2.82
C THR A 91 -13.82 8.59 -4.08
N ASN A 92 -13.01 8.90 -5.12
CA ASN A 92 -12.99 8.12 -6.36
C ASN A 92 -12.47 6.69 -6.17
N ILE A 93 -11.64 6.46 -5.14
CA ILE A 93 -11.18 5.13 -4.77
C ILE A 93 -12.26 4.38 -4.00
N VAL A 94 -12.88 5.03 -3.01
CA VAL A 94 -13.82 4.38 -2.09
C VAL A 94 -15.10 3.92 -2.79
N TYR A 95 -15.58 4.67 -3.79
CA TYR A 95 -16.80 4.34 -4.52
C TYR A 95 -16.58 3.48 -5.78
N ASP A 96 -15.35 3.21 -6.17
CA ASP A 96 -15.01 2.33 -7.27
C ASP A 96 -14.49 0.98 -6.74
N VAL A 97 -15.23 -0.10 -7.00
CA VAL A 97 -14.91 -1.43 -6.47
C VAL A 97 -13.56 -1.93 -6.95
N LEU A 98 -13.20 -1.65 -8.21
CA LEU A 98 -11.93 -2.11 -8.78
C LEU A 98 -10.76 -1.33 -8.19
N LYS A 99 -10.82 0.00 -8.19
CA LYS A 99 -9.81 0.86 -7.55
C LYS A 99 -9.62 0.50 -6.08
N HIS A 100 -10.73 0.36 -5.34
CA HIS A 100 -10.68 -0.02 -3.92
C HIS A 100 -10.03 -1.39 -3.70
N SER A 101 -10.24 -2.34 -4.62
CA SER A 101 -9.64 -3.68 -4.52
C SER A 101 -8.12 -3.64 -4.73
N TYR A 102 -7.62 -2.91 -5.73
CA TYR A 102 -6.18 -2.71 -5.94
C TYR A 102 -5.53 -1.96 -4.78
N VAL A 103 -6.19 -0.91 -4.27
CA VAL A 103 -5.73 -0.19 -3.08
C VAL A 103 -5.71 -1.11 -1.86
N SER A 104 -6.73 -1.95 -1.66
CA SER A 104 -6.75 -2.93 -0.57
C SER A 104 -5.55 -3.88 -0.61
N ASN A 105 -5.09 -4.26 -1.81
CA ASN A 105 -3.87 -5.06 -1.98
C ASN A 105 -2.63 -4.28 -1.54
N MET A 106 -2.50 -3.02 -1.92
CA MET A 106 -1.40 -2.17 -1.48
C MET A 106 -1.38 -1.99 0.05
N LEU A 107 -2.56 -1.77 0.67
CA LEU A 107 -2.70 -1.66 2.12
C LEU A 107 -2.35 -2.97 2.85
N GLU A 108 -2.71 -4.11 2.26
CA GLU A 108 -2.40 -5.42 2.83
C GLU A 108 -0.89 -5.69 2.81
N TYR A 109 -0.19 -5.37 1.69
CA TYR A 109 1.27 -5.44 1.63
C TYR A 109 1.94 -4.48 2.61
N THR A 110 1.43 -3.25 2.73
CA THR A 110 1.92 -2.27 3.73
C THR A 110 1.85 -2.84 5.16
N TYR A 111 0.77 -3.56 5.47
CA TYR A 111 0.58 -4.18 6.77
C TYR A 111 1.50 -5.39 7.01
N LEU A 112 1.72 -6.22 5.97
CA LEU A 112 2.46 -7.48 6.09
C LEU A 112 3.98 -7.29 6.08
N ILE A 113 4.48 -6.30 5.34
CA ILE A 113 5.93 -6.10 5.16
C ILE A 113 6.52 -5.20 6.24
N ASN A 114 5.75 -4.31 6.84
CA ASN A 114 6.08 -3.42 7.99
C ASN A 114 7.59 -3.27 8.28
N ASP A 115 8.38 -2.90 7.25
CA ASP A 115 9.81 -2.66 7.36
C ASP A 115 10.06 -1.16 7.51
N ASN A 116 10.64 -0.77 8.65
CA ASN A 116 10.89 0.63 9.01
C ASN A 116 12.06 1.27 8.23
N SER A 117 12.74 0.53 7.36
CA SER A 117 13.89 1.01 6.57
C SER A 117 13.48 1.93 5.41
N PHE A 118 12.20 1.90 5.01
CA PHE A 118 11.67 2.59 3.85
C PHE A 118 10.45 3.44 4.19
N ASN A 119 10.40 4.69 3.69
CA ASN A 119 9.25 5.56 3.93
C ASN A 119 8.05 5.16 3.06
N ILE A 120 7.43 4.03 3.41
CA ILE A 120 6.26 3.47 2.74
C ILE A 120 5.04 4.42 2.79
N TYR A 121 4.96 5.28 3.81
CA TYR A 121 3.89 6.28 3.92
C TYR A 121 3.87 7.23 2.72
N LYS A 122 5.03 7.80 2.37
CA LYS A 122 5.13 8.71 1.21
C LYS A 122 4.80 8.00 -0.10
N LEU A 123 5.28 6.78 -0.27
CA LEU A 123 4.97 5.99 -1.46
C LEU A 123 3.48 5.68 -1.55
N LEU A 124 2.86 5.19 -0.47
CA LEU A 124 1.44 4.87 -0.44
C LEU A 124 0.59 6.12 -0.72
N LYS A 125 0.84 7.23 -0.01
CA LYS A 125 0.12 8.50 -0.22
C LYS A 125 0.23 8.98 -1.67
N LEU A 126 1.42 8.90 -2.26
CA LEU A 126 1.66 9.27 -3.64
C LEU A 126 0.86 8.39 -4.62
N CYS A 127 0.81 7.07 -4.39
CA CYS A 127 0.03 6.14 -5.18
C CYS A 127 -1.48 6.40 -5.04
N LEU A 128 -1.99 6.60 -3.83
CA LEU A 128 -3.40 6.93 -3.58
C LEU A 128 -3.82 8.19 -4.33
N ASN A 129 -3.01 9.25 -4.26
CA ASN A 129 -3.28 10.50 -4.97
C ASN A 129 -3.33 10.32 -6.49
N ASN A 130 -2.51 9.44 -7.08
CA ASN A 130 -2.52 9.19 -8.52
C ASN A 130 -3.76 8.38 -8.94
N ILE A 131 -4.15 7.36 -8.18
CA ILE A 131 -5.40 6.62 -8.44
C ILE A 131 -6.62 7.55 -8.30
N GLU A 132 -6.64 8.41 -7.28
CA GLU A 132 -7.72 9.38 -7.06
C GLU A 132 -7.87 10.35 -8.23
N LYS A 133 -6.76 10.75 -8.86
CA LYS A 133 -6.73 11.60 -10.07
C LYS A 133 -7.10 10.86 -11.36
N GLY A 134 -7.26 9.55 -11.35
CA GLY A 134 -7.67 8.75 -12.50
C GLY A 134 -6.55 8.04 -13.24
N VAL A 135 -5.32 8.02 -12.72
CA VAL A 135 -4.28 7.13 -13.24
C VAL A 135 -4.68 5.68 -12.96
N SER A 136 -4.46 4.79 -13.93
CA SER A 136 -4.85 3.37 -13.83
C SER A 136 -4.41 2.72 -12.51
N GLU A 137 -5.37 2.19 -11.76
CA GLU A 137 -5.15 1.49 -10.50
C GLU A 137 -4.23 0.27 -10.66
N LYS A 138 -4.32 -0.44 -11.79
CA LYS A 138 -3.48 -1.59 -12.14
C LYS A 138 -2.01 -1.18 -12.27
N LEU A 139 -1.79 -0.07 -12.98
CA LEU A 139 -0.46 0.46 -13.22
C LEU A 139 0.15 1.02 -11.94
N VAL A 140 -0.63 1.79 -11.17
CA VAL A 140 -0.15 2.38 -9.90
C VAL A 140 0.11 1.30 -8.86
N ALA A 141 -0.74 0.28 -8.74
CA ALA A 141 -0.49 -0.84 -7.83
C ALA A 141 0.76 -1.63 -8.25
N SER A 142 0.97 -1.87 -9.55
CA SER A 142 2.20 -2.48 -10.05
C SER A 142 3.44 -1.65 -9.71
N TYR A 143 3.35 -0.33 -9.86
CA TYR A 143 4.41 0.60 -9.45
C TYR A 143 4.69 0.50 -7.95
N PHE A 144 3.66 0.51 -7.11
CA PHE A 144 3.80 0.35 -5.67
C PHE A 144 4.53 -0.94 -5.31
N LEU A 145 4.10 -2.07 -5.88
CA LEU A 145 4.69 -3.38 -5.60
C LEU A 145 6.16 -3.47 -6.04
N VAL A 146 6.50 -2.98 -7.23
CA VAL A 146 7.89 -3.03 -7.71
C VAL A 146 8.81 -2.14 -6.86
N LYS A 147 8.32 -1.01 -6.34
CA LYS A 147 9.11 -0.18 -5.42
C LYS A 147 9.39 -0.89 -4.10
N ILE A 148 8.39 -1.57 -3.53
CA ILE A 148 8.62 -2.38 -2.32
C ILE A 148 9.57 -3.53 -2.59
N LEU A 149 9.40 -4.28 -3.69
CA LEU A 149 10.33 -5.37 -4.07
C LEU A 149 11.76 -4.86 -4.18
N LYS A 150 11.96 -3.66 -4.76
CA LYS A 150 13.28 -3.05 -4.85
C LYS A 150 13.87 -2.77 -3.46
N GLU A 151 13.11 -2.25 -2.52
CA GLU A 151 13.55 -2.04 -1.13
C GLU A 151 13.87 -3.37 -0.43
N GLN A 152 13.20 -4.47 -0.80
CA GLN A 152 13.53 -5.83 -0.34
C GLN A 152 14.74 -6.45 -1.07
N GLY A 153 15.46 -5.67 -1.89
CA GLY A 153 16.70 -6.10 -2.54
C GLY A 153 16.54 -6.65 -3.96
N PHE A 154 15.31 -6.65 -4.53
CA PHE A 154 15.13 -7.08 -5.92
C PHE A 154 15.71 -6.06 -6.89
N MET A 155 16.55 -6.55 -7.83
CA MET A 155 17.10 -5.75 -8.91
C MET A 155 16.56 -6.20 -10.25
N PHE A 156 15.69 -5.38 -10.84
CA PHE A 156 15.20 -5.61 -12.20
C PHE A 156 16.16 -4.99 -13.21
N LYS A 157 16.88 -5.85 -13.93
CA LYS A 157 17.84 -5.41 -14.96
C LYS A 157 17.20 -5.60 -16.34
N TYR A 158 17.32 -4.60 -17.18
CA TYR A 158 16.98 -4.69 -18.58
C TYR A 158 18.22 -4.33 -19.40
N GLN A 159 18.58 -5.23 -20.29
CA GLN A 159 19.65 -5.01 -21.28
C GLN A 159 19.04 -5.21 -22.66
N LYS A 160 19.29 -4.26 -23.55
CA LYS A 160 18.92 -4.46 -24.95
C LYS A 160 19.82 -5.56 -25.52
N THR A 161 19.23 -6.68 -25.89
CA THR A 161 19.91 -7.83 -26.52
C THR A 161 19.42 -7.98 -27.95
N ASP A 162 20.12 -8.81 -28.73
CA ASP A 162 19.68 -9.17 -30.10
C ASP A 162 18.44 -10.08 -30.08
N TYR A 163 18.03 -10.54 -28.91
CA TYR A 163 16.93 -11.47 -28.70
C TYR A 163 15.90 -10.88 -27.75
N GLU A 164 14.61 -11.11 -28.05
CA GLU A 164 13.51 -10.67 -27.20
C GLU A 164 13.44 -11.49 -25.92
N TYR A 165 13.08 -10.84 -24.82
CA TYR A 165 12.75 -11.49 -23.57
C TYR A 165 11.42 -12.25 -23.71
N ILE A 166 11.36 -13.43 -23.09
CA ILE A 166 10.15 -14.26 -23.05
C ILE A 166 9.54 -14.36 -21.66
N GLY A 167 10.27 -13.97 -20.62
CA GLY A 167 9.76 -14.03 -19.25
C GLY A 167 10.80 -13.87 -18.18
N TYR A 168 10.39 -14.24 -16.98
CA TYR A 168 11.20 -14.24 -15.78
C TYR A 168 11.37 -15.68 -15.27
N SER A 169 12.60 -16.12 -15.09
CA SER A 169 12.93 -17.41 -14.49
C SER A 169 13.07 -17.25 -12.97
N PHE A 170 12.23 -17.93 -12.20
CA PHE A 170 12.33 -17.96 -10.74
C PHE A 170 13.60 -18.69 -10.29
N GLN A 171 14.03 -19.67 -11.05
CA GLN A 171 15.26 -20.42 -10.76
C GLN A 171 16.53 -19.57 -10.91
N LYS A 172 16.59 -18.75 -11.97
CA LYS A 172 17.72 -17.82 -12.22
C LYS A 172 17.58 -16.48 -11.53
N ASN A 173 16.41 -16.18 -10.99
CA ASN A 173 16.06 -14.87 -10.43
C ASN A 173 16.36 -13.72 -11.43
N SER A 174 16.01 -13.91 -12.70
CA SER A 174 16.32 -12.96 -13.78
C SER A 174 15.37 -13.09 -14.97
N PHE A 175 15.31 -12.02 -15.76
CA PHE A 175 14.66 -12.09 -17.07
C PHE A 175 15.46 -12.95 -18.02
N VAL A 176 14.75 -13.70 -18.87
CA VAL A 176 15.31 -14.70 -19.78
C VAL A 176 14.76 -14.55 -21.18
N ASP A 177 15.57 -14.92 -22.16
CA ASP A 177 15.23 -14.97 -23.59
C ASP A 177 14.84 -16.39 -24.04
N LYS A 178 14.56 -16.54 -25.33
CA LYS A 178 14.13 -17.80 -25.96
C LYS A 178 15.15 -18.95 -25.88
N PHE A 179 16.41 -18.68 -25.55
CA PHE A 179 17.44 -19.72 -25.42
C PHE A 179 17.52 -20.28 -24.00
N ASN A 180 16.71 -19.72 -23.08
CA ASN A 180 16.63 -20.26 -21.75
C ASN A 180 15.94 -21.64 -21.74
N THR A 181 16.53 -22.58 -21.01
CA THR A 181 16.06 -23.97 -20.89
C THR A 181 15.29 -24.23 -19.60
N ASP A 182 15.03 -23.22 -18.78
CA ASP A 182 14.30 -23.38 -17.52
C ASP A 182 12.81 -23.66 -17.79
N TYR A 183 12.24 -24.55 -17.00
CA TYR A 183 10.82 -24.94 -17.12
C TYR A 183 9.89 -24.04 -16.32
N SER A 184 10.40 -23.31 -15.32
CA SER A 184 9.60 -22.42 -14.46
C SER A 184 9.77 -20.95 -14.87
N ILE A 185 9.16 -20.59 -16.01
CA ILE A 185 9.20 -19.21 -16.53
C ILE A 185 7.82 -18.58 -16.37
N TYR A 186 7.75 -17.41 -15.73
CA TYR A 186 6.60 -16.54 -15.84
C TYR A 186 6.70 -15.74 -17.14
N GLY A 187 5.80 -16.00 -18.07
CA GLY A 187 5.85 -15.38 -19.40
C GLY A 187 5.58 -13.88 -19.37
N LEU A 188 6.58 -13.11 -19.77
CA LEU A 188 6.53 -11.66 -19.98
C LEU A 188 7.21 -11.36 -21.30
N ASN A 189 6.55 -10.62 -22.18
CA ASN A 189 7.17 -10.17 -23.40
C ASN A 189 8.18 -9.04 -23.13
N ASP A 190 9.00 -8.70 -24.13
CA ASP A 190 10.04 -7.66 -24.03
C ASP A 190 9.49 -6.31 -23.56
N LYS A 191 8.29 -5.92 -24.00
CA LYS A 191 7.61 -4.69 -23.58
C LYS A 191 7.37 -4.67 -22.06
N LEU A 192 6.89 -5.77 -21.47
CA LEU A 192 6.61 -5.88 -20.03
C LEU A 192 7.89 -5.99 -19.20
N VAL A 193 8.92 -6.67 -19.70
CA VAL A 193 10.25 -6.71 -19.08
C VAL A 193 10.84 -5.30 -19.00
N LYS A 194 10.82 -4.56 -20.11
CA LYS A 194 11.27 -3.17 -20.19
C LYS A 194 10.45 -2.26 -19.27
N LEU A 195 9.13 -2.45 -19.24
CA LEU A 195 8.26 -1.70 -18.35
C LEU A 195 8.59 -1.96 -16.88
N THR A 196 8.80 -3.23 -16.47
CA THR A 196 9.21 -3.59 -15.10
C THR A 196 10.48 -2.82 -14.69
N TYR A 197 11.48 -2.79 -15.56
CA TYR A 197 12.70 -2.02 -15.32
C TYR A 197 12.40 -0.54 -15.12
N TYR A 198 11.62 0.09 -16.02
CA TYR A 198 11.29 1.51 -15.89
C TYR A 198 10.47 1.82 -14.64
N LEU A 199 9.48 1.01 -14.28
CA LEU A 199 8.72 1.17 -13.03
C LEU A 199 9.65 1.12 -11.80
N SER A 200 10.71 0.30 -11.85
CA SER A 200 11.66 0.18 -10.74
C SER A 200 12.53 1.42 -10.54
N ILE A 201 12.89 2.14 -11.62
CA ILE A 201 13.86 3.26 -11.58
C ILE A 201 13.20 4.64 -11.70
N LYS A 202 12.09 4.77 -12.42
CA LYS A 202 11.43 6.07 -12.68
C LYS A 202 10.57 6.50 -11.50
N ASN A 203 10.26 7.80 -11.44
CA ASN A 203 9.28 8.35 -10.52
C ASN A 203 7.84 8.12 -11.02
N ILE A 204 6.85 8.41 -10.18
CA ILE A 204 5.44 8.11 -10.49
C ILE A 204 4.88 8.95 -11.64
N VAL A 205 5.39 10.14 -11.89
CA VAL A 205 4.95 11.03 -13.00
C VAL A 205 5.11 10.32 -14.35
N PHE A 206 6.09 9.41 -14.46
CA PHE A 206 6.25 8.58 -15.65
C PHE A 206 5.01 7.76 -16.01
N LEU A 207 4.18 7.38 -15.03
CA LEU A 207 2.98 6.57 -15.26
C LEU A 207 1.94 7.29 -16.12
N GLU A 208 1.86 8.62 -16.03
CA GLU A 208 0.90 9.44 -16.79
C GLU A 208 1.20 9.43 -18.31
N THR A 209 2.42 9.05 -18.69
CA THR A 209 2.87 9.01 -20.10
C THR A 209 2.67 7.63 -20.75
N LEU A 210 2.12 6.65 -20.01
CA LEU A 210 2.05 5.27 -20.45
C LEU A 210 0.64 4.89 -20.91
N GLU A 211 0.56 4.38 -22.13
CA GLU A 211 -0.62 3.71 -22.66
C GLU A 211 -0.35 2.20 -22.77
N ILE A 212 -0.99 1.42 -21.88
CA ILE A 212 -0.77 -0.02 -21.78
C ILE A 212 -2.13 -0.73 -21.73
N GLU A 213 -2.26 -1.81 -22.46
CA GLU A 213 -3.46 -2.62 -22.47
C GLU A 213 -3.75 -3.22 -21.07
N SER A 214 -5.03 -3.25 -20.69
CA SER A 214 -5.48 -3.75 -19.38
C SER A 214 -4.97 -5.17 -19.09
N LYS A 215 -5.00 -6.07 -20.10
CA LYS A 215 -4.49 -7.46 -19.94
C LYS A 215 -3.01 -7.51 -19.59
N ASP A 216 -2.20 -6.63 -20.18
CA ASP A 216 -0.76 -6.52 -19.91
C ASP A 216 -0.51 -6.01 -18.49
N LEU A 217 -1.31 -5.04 -18.03
CA LEU A 217 -1.24 -4.53 -16.66
C LEU A 217 -1.64 -5.59 -15.63
N ILE A 218 -2.69 -6.37 -15.87
CA ILE A 218 -3.11 -7.48 -14.99
C ILE A 218 -1.99 -8.52 -14.92
N ARG A 219 -1.38 -8.85 -16.06
CA ARG A 219 -0.26 -9.81 -16.12
C ARG A 219 0.95 -9.32 -15.32
N LEU A 220 1.28 -8.04 -15.44
CA LEU A 220 2.38 -7.41 -14.70
C LEU A 220 2.09 -7.36 -13.19
N PHE A 221 0.89 -6.97 -12.81
CA PHE A 221 0.46 -6.97 -11.41
C PHE A 221 0.52 -8.38 -10.81
N SER A 222 0.06 -9.39 -11.54
CA SER A 222 0.15 -10.80 -11.14
C SER A 222 1.59 -11.28 -10.98
N PHE A 223 2.48 -10.86 -11.87
CA PHE A 223 3.91 -11.16 -11.77
C PHE A 223 4.51 -10.66 -10.45
N PHE A 224 4.25 -9.41 -10.05
CA PHE A 224 4.76 -8.89 -8.79
C PHE A 224 4.18 -9.62 -7.57
N ASN A 225 2.88 -9.95 -7.57
CA ASN A 225 2.28 -10.75 -6.50
C ASN A 225 2.92 -12.14 -6.40
N MET A 226 3.28 -12.78 -7.53
CA MET A 226 4.02 -14.05 -7.53
C MET A 226 5.43 -13.89 -6.96
N LEU A 227 6.15 -12.81 -7.28
CA LEU A 227 7.46 -12.56 -6.69
C LEU A 227 7.39 -12.44 -5.17
N PHE A 228 6.39 -11.73 -4.63
CA PHE A 228 6.17 -11.66 -3.19
C PHE A 228 5.92 -13.04 -2.58
N LYS A 229 5.11 -13.86 -3.23
CA LYS A 229 4.81 -15.21 -2.77
C LYS A 229 6.05 -16.12 -2.77
N GLU A 230 6.79 -16.16 -3.88
CA GLU A 230 7.90 -17.10 -4.08
C GLU A 230 9.13 -16.71 -3.27
N PHE A 231 9.47 -15.43 -3.17
CA PHE A 231 10.73 -15.00 -2.56
C PHE A 231 10.59 -14.40 -1.15
N ILE A 232 9.44 -13.83 -0.82
CA ILE A 232 9.19 -13.18 0.48
C ILE A 232 8.26 -14.05 1.35
N GLY A 233 7.53 -15.01 0.73
CA GLY A 233 6.58 -15.86 1.43
C GLY A 233 5.27 -15.15 1.79
N VAL A 234 4.98 -14.01 1.17
CA VAL A 234 3.79 -13.18 1.44
C VAL A 234 2.78 -13.31 0.32
N GLU A 235 1.59 -13.75 0.63
CA GLU A 235 0.42 -13.78 -0.26
C GLU A 235 -0.73 -12.99 0.36
N THR A 236 -1.35 -12.09 -0.41
CA THR A 236 -2.47 -11.27 0.05
C THR A 236 -3.80 -11.89 -0.30
N LYS A 237 -4.80 -11.71 0.58
CA LYS A 237 -6.17 -12.17 0.32
C LYS A 237 -6.86 -11.34 -0.75
N SER A 238 -6.52 -10.05 -0.82
CA SER A 238 -7.05 -9.11 -1.81
C SER A 238 -6.64 -9.47 -3.24
N TYR A 239 -5.47 -10.06 -3.45
CA TYR A 239 -5.02 -10.47 -4.79
C TYR A 239 -5.99 -11.46 -5.45
N LYS A 240 -6.44 -12.50 -4.72
CA LYS A 240 -7.41 -13.48 -5.27
C LYS A 240 -8.72 -12.82 -5.67
N LYS A 241 -9.23 -11.91 -4.83
CA LYS A 241 -10.45 -11.15 -5.11
C LYS A 241 -10.32 -10.24 -6.33
N ILE A 242 -9.14 -9.65 -6.55
CA ILE A 242 -8.88 -8.83 -7.73
C ILE A 242 -8.97 -9.68 -8.99
N LEU A 243 -8.37 -10.86 -9.03
CA LEU A 243 -8.43 -11.75 -10.19
C LEU A 243 -9.87 -12.16 -10.51
N GLU A 244 -10.67 -12.51 -9.50
CA GLU A 244 -12.10 -12.83 -9.66
C GLU A 244 -12.90 -11.64 -10.24
N LEU A 245 -12.63 -10.41 -9.75
CA LEU A 245 -13.28 -9.19 -10.25
C LEU A 245 -12.89 -8.88 -11.70
N GLU A 246 -11.61 -9.00 -12.04
CA GLU A 246 -11.13 -8.77 -13.41
C GLU A 246 -11.72 -9.78 -14.41
N GLU A 247 -11.88 -11.04 -14.01
CA GLU A 247 -12.54 -12.06 -14.82
C GLU A 247 -14.01 -11.71 -15.09
N ILE A 248 -14.75 -11.31 -14.04
CA ILE A 248 -16.16 -10.91 -14.16
C ILE A 248 -16.33 -9.67 -15.05
N LEU A 249 -15.44 -8.69 -14.93
CA LEU A 249 -15.52 -7.43 -15.69
C LEU A 249 -14.98 -7.58 -17.12
N GLY A 250 -14.00 -8.44 -17.34
CA GLY A 250 -13.43 -8.73 -18.66
C GLY A 250 -14.29 -9.64 -19.53
N SER A 251 -15.31 -10.30 -18.94
CA SER A 251 -16.28 -11.16 -19.63
C SER A 251 -17.46 -10.40 -20.23
N LYS A 252 -17.51 -9.08 -20.07
CA LYS A 252 -18.52 -8.16 -20.60
C LYS A 252 -17.98 -7.37 -21.78
#